data_07db8cf2a0f758b9e2b4de571efd1acb
#
_entry.id   07db8cf2a0f758b9e2b4de571efd1acb
#
_cell.length_a   1.000
_cell.length_b   1.000
_cell.length_c   1.000
_cell.angle_alpha   90.00
_cell.angle_beta   90.00
_cell.angle_gamma   90.00
#
_symmetry.space_group_name_H-M   'P 1'
#
loop_
_entity.id
_entity.type
_entity.pdbx_description
1 polymer ?
#
loop_
_entity_poly.entity_id
_entity_poly.type
_entity_poly.pdbx_seq_one_letter_code
_entity_poly.pdbx_strand_id
1 'polypeptide(L)'
;MKARLAFHDKQVLADGSIVEMKIWELPESARGSKHRLKYSLFYGWPGRRLVGYDNERGKGDHRHVQDKEEAYAFSTPEQLIEDFLADVRRSRGES
;
A
#
# COMPACT_ATOMS: atom_id res chain seq x y z
N MET A 1 -22.14 0.57 -7.36
CA MET A 1 -21.45 -0.73 -7.49
C MET A 1 -20.29 -0.79 -6.52
N LYS A 2 -19.99 -1.99 -6.07
CA LYS A 2 -19.02 -2.18 -5.01
C LYS A 2 -17.64 -2.55 -5.57
N ALA A 3 -16.59 -2.13 -4.86
CA ALA A 3 -15.24 -2.59 -5.14
C ALA A 3 -15.16 -4.10 -4.88
N ARG A 4 -14.38 -4.80 -5.69
CA ARG A 4 -14.16 -6.23 -5.52
C ARG A 4 -12.75 -6.44 -4.97
N LEU A 5 -12.64 -7.18 -3.86
CA LEU A 5 -11.33 -7.49 -3.29
C LEU A 5 -10.59 -8.42 -4.23
N ALA A 6 -9.51 -7.94 -4.82
CA ALA A 6 -8.72 -8.70 -5.78
C ALA A 6 -7.54 -9.41 -5.13
N PHE A 7 -7.00 -8.85 -4.03
CA PHE A 7 -5.85 -9.43 -3.35
C PHE A 7 -5.83 -9.00 -1.89
N HIS A 8 -5.55 -9.93 -1.00
CA HIS A 8 -5.37 -9.65 0.42
C HIS A 8 -4.37 -10.62 1.02
N ASP A 9 -3.34 -10.07 1.65
CA ASP A 9 -2.37 -10.86 2.38
C ASP A 9 -2.04 -10.16 3.69
N LYS A 10 -1.94 -10.92 4.77
CA LYS A 10 -1.57 -10.39 6.08
C LYS A 10 -0.62 -11.35 6.75
N GLN A 11 0.51 -10.84 7.21
CA GLN A 11 1.52 -11.62 7.90
C GLN A 11 1.93 -10.90 9.19
N VAL A 12 2.02 -11.67 10.28
CA VAL A 12 2.60 -11.18 11.52
C VAL A 12 4.00 -11.76 11.60
N LEU A 13 5.00 -10.90 11.62
CA LEU A 13 6.39 -11.31 11.60
C LEU A 13 6.85 -11.73 13.00
N ALA A 14 8.04 -12.35 13.08
CA ALA A 14 8.55 -12.88 14.34
C ALA A 14 8.68 -11.82 15.43
N ASP A 15 8.94 -10.56 15.05
CA ASP A 15 9.06 -9.46 16.01
C ASP A 15 7.72 -8.84 16.39
N GLY A 16 6.61 -9.38 15.89
CA GLY A 16 5.28 -8.87 16.16
C GLY A 16 4.82 -7.76 15.20
N SER A 17 5.68 -7.32 14.29
CA SER A 17 5.26 -6.34 13.29
C SER A 17 4.35 -7.00 12.25
N ILE A 18 3.57 -6.18 11.56
CA ILE A 18 2.53 -6.63 10.65
C ILE A 18 2.79 -6.11 9.25
N VAL A 19 2.70 -7.01 8.27
CA VAL A 19 2.66 -6.64 6.85
C VAL A 19 1.27 -6.99 6.35
N GLU A 20 0.53 -6.00 5.88
CA GLU A 20 -0.80 -6.26 5.33
C GLU A 20 -0.97 -5.54 4.02
N MET A 21 -1.45 -6.28 3.01
CA MET A 21 -1.66 -5.75 1.66
C MET A 21 -3.07 -6.04 1.23
N LYS A 22 -3.79 -5.00 0.78
CA LYS A 22 -5.14 -5.13 0.27
C LYS A 22 -5.24 -4.38 -1.04
N ILE A 23 -5.78 -5.03 -2.06
CA ILE A 23 -6.01 -4.40 -3.36
C ILE A 23 -7.44 -4.74 -3.81
N TRP A 24 -8.21 -3.70 -4.12
CA TRP A 24 -9.56 -3.82 -4.64
C TRP A 24 -9.60 -3.36 -6.08
N GLU A 25 -10.44 -4.02 -6.87
CA GLU A 25 -10.75 -3.59 -8.23
C GLU A 25 -12.05 -2.80 -8.20
N LEU A 26 -12.02 -1.60 -8.77
CA LEU A 26 -13.18 -0.72 -8.83
C LEU A 26 -13.88 -0.91 -10.18
N PRO A 27 -15.22 -0.69 -10.24
CA PRO A 27 -15.94 -0.79 -11.51
C PRO A 27 -15.54 0.31 -12.50
N GLU A 28 -15.03 1.43 -11.96
CA GLU A 28 -14.52 2.54 -12.76
C GLU A 28 -13.43 3.25 -12.01
N SER A 29 -12.63 4.07 -12.69
CA SER A 29 -11.52 4.76 -12.04
C SER A 29 -12.02 5.67 -10.93
N ALA A 30 -11.34 5.63 -9.77
CA ALA A 30 -11.64 6.55 -8.69
C ALA A 30 -11.24 7.97 -9.10
N ARG A 31 -11.96 8.93 -8.55
CA ARG A 31 -11.68 10.34 -8.81
C ARG A 31 -10.25 10.67 -8.38
N GLY A 32 -9.50 11.30 -9.28
CA GLY A 32 -8.11 11.63 -9.03
C GLY A 32 -7.14 10.51 -9.32
N SER A 33 -7.63 9.36 -9.81
CA SER A 33 -6.80 8.21 -10.15
C SER A 33 -6.87 7.93 -11.63
N LYS A 34 -5.77 7.44 -12.20
CA LYS A 34 -5.69 7.05 -13.61
C LYS A 34 -5.91 5.55 -13.81
N HIS A 35 -6.18 4.83 -12.74
CA HIS A 35 -6.38 3.37 -12.80
C HIS A 35 -7.60 2.99 -11.98
N ARG A 36 -8.02 1.72 -12.11
CA ARG A 36 -9.25 1.22 -11.49
C ARG A 36 -8.98 0.41 -10.22
N LEU A 37 -7.86 0.65 -9.58
CA LEU A 37 -7.51 -0.06 -8.36
C LEU A 37 -7.56 0.87 -7.15
N LYS A 38 -8.04 0.33 -6.04
CA LYS A 38 -7.89 0.93 -4.73
C LYS A 38 -7.00 0.01 -3.92
N TYR A 39 -6.03 0.56 -3.21
CA TYR A 39 -5.14 -0.27 -2.43
C TYR A 39 -4.76 0.36 -1.11
N SER A 40 -4.39 -0.50 -0.18
CA SER A 40 -3.88 -0.11 1.12
C SER A 40 -2.84 -1.15 1.53
N LEU A 41 -1.58 -0.74 1.58
CA LEU A 41 -0.46 -1.58 1.97
C LEU A 41 0.14 -0.99 3.23
N PHE A 42 0.33 -1.81 4.25
CA PHE A 42 0.72 -1.36 5.59
C PHE A 42 1.84 -2.25 6.13
N TYR A 43 2.85 -1.60 6.70
CA TYR A 43 3.86 -2.27 7.52
C TYR A 43 4.06 -1.46 8.80
N GLY A 44 4.06 -2.13 9.95
CA GLY A 44 4.29 -1.49 11.23
C GLY A 44 3.76 -2.31 12.37
N TRP A 45 3.50 -1.64 13.47
CA TRP A 45 2.90 -2.23 14.66
C TRP A 45 1.47 -1.71 14.79
N PRO A 46 0.62 -2.37 15.59
CA PRO A 46 -0.71 -1.80 15.85
C PRO A 46 -0.57 -0.35 16.33
N GLY A 47 -1.25 0.57 15.65
CA GLY A 47 -1.21 1.98 15.98
C GLY A 47 0.02 2.75 15.54
N ARG A 48 0.99 2.08 14.87
CA ARG A 48 2.19 2.77 14.39
C ARG A 48 2.57 2.29 12.99
N ARG A 49 2.30 3.13 11.99
CA ARG A 49 2.66 2.83 10.62
C ARG A 49 4.11 3.26 10.36
N LEU A 50 4.91 2.34 9.83
CA LEU A 50 6.29 2.63 9.41
C LEU A 50 6.38 2.80 7.90
N VAL A 51 5.63 1.99 7.14
CA VAL A 51 5.55 2.10 5.68
C VAL A 51 4.08 1.95 5.29
N GLY A 52 3.59 2.80 4.43
CA GLY A 52 2.23 2.72 3.94
C GLY A 52 2.13 3.20 2.50
N TYR A 53 1.39 2.45 1.69
CA TYR A 53 1.06 2.85 0.33
C TYR A 53 -0.44 2.80 0.21
N ASP A 54 -1.04 3.89 -0.24
CA ASP A 54 -2.49 3.93 -0.45
C ASP A 54 -2.86 4.93 -1.53
N ASN A 55 -4.09 4.82 -1.98
CA ASN A 55 -4.66 5.83 -2.85
C ASN A 55 -6.04 6.18 -2.31
N GLU A 56 -6.28 7.47 -2.15
CA GLU A 56 -7.55 7.99 -1.71
C GLU A 56 -8.23 8.75 -2.82
N ARG A 57 -9.56 8.67 -2.83
CA ARG A 57 -10.37 9.38 -3.81
C ARG A 57 -10.06 10.89 -3.72
N GLY A 58 -9.70 11.48 -4.86
CA GLY A 58 -9.41 12.89 -4.95
C GLY A 58 -7.98 13.29 -4.61
N LYS A 59 -7.19 12.37 -4.06
CA LYS A 59 -5.80 12.66 -3.67
C LYS A 59 -4.77 11.93 -4.52
N GLY A 60 -5.18 10.86 -5.21
CA GLY A 60 -4.26 10.06 -6.00
C GLY A 60 -3.44 9.10 -5.15
N ASP A 61 -2.34 8.64 -5.71
CA ASP A 61 -1.51 7.61 -5.12
C ASP A 61 -0.43 8.21 -4.22
N HIS A 62 -0.28 7.65 -3.02
CA HIS A 62 0.65 8.15 -2.01
C HIS A 62 1.47 7.04 -1.41
N ARG A 63 2.66 7.41 -0.95
CA ARG A 63 3.44 6.51 -0.13
C ARG A 63 3.93 7.25 1.11
N HIS A 64 3.93 6.52 2.23
CA HIS A 64 4.41 7.02 3.52
C HIS A 64 5.58 6.15 3.96
N VAL A 65 6.70 6.78 4.28
CA VAL A 65 7.84 6.09 4.87
C VAL A 65 8.23 6.88 6.10
N GLN A 66 8.01 6.29 7.28
CA GLN A 66 8.14 6.96 8.56
C GLN A 66 7.23 8.19 8.60
N ASP A 67 7.76 9.38 8.75
CA ASP A 67 6.96 10.61 8.84
C ASP A 67 6.84 11.35 7.52
N LYS A 68 7.39 10.79 6.44
CA LYS A 68 7.34 11.44 5.13
C LYS A 68 6.23 10.87 4.27
N GLU A 69 5.44 11.77 3.69
CA GLU A 69 4.44 11.41 2.70
C GLU A 69 4.84 12.02 1.37
N GLU A 70 4.75 11.23 0.30
CA GLU A 70 5.04 11.72 -1.03
C GLU A 70 4.13 11.06 -2.06
N ALA A 71 4.01 11.68 -3.22
CA ALA A 71 3.26 11.09 -4.32
C ALA A 71 3.96 9.82 -4.79
N TYR A 72 3.17 8.82 -5.17
CA TYR A 72 3.68 7.57 -5.69
C TYR A 72 3.25 7.42 -7.15
N ALA A 73 4.19 7.10 -8.02
CA ALA A 73 3.91 6.90 -9.44
C ALA A 73 3.49 5.44 -9.66
N PHE A 74 2.19 5.17 -9.58
CA PHE A 74 1.66 3.83 -9.81
C PHE A 74 1.85 3.41 -11.26
N SER A 75 2.29 2.18 -11.48
CA SER A 75 2.40 1.60 -12.81
C SER A 75 1.60 0.30 -12.91
N THR A 76 1.98 -0.73 -12.16
CA THR A 76 1.29 -2.02 -12.13
C THR A 76 1.13 -2.49 -10.69
N PRO A 77 0.14 -3.38 -10.40
CA PRO A 77 0.03 -3.97 -9.07
C PRO A 77 1.30 -4.71 -8.64
N GLU A 78 1.96 -5.39 -9.57
CA GLU A 78 3.19 -6.12 -9.31
C GLU A 78 4.30 -5.18 -8.86
N GLN A 79 4.45 -4.06 -9.57
CA GLN A 79 5.46 -3.07 -9.20
C GLN A 79 5.13 -2.39 -7.87
N LEU A 80 3.85 -2.14 -7.63
CA LEU A 80 3.38 -1.58 -6.36
C LEU A 80 3.81 -2.46 -5.18
N ILE A 81 3.59 -3.77 -5.29
CA ILE A 81 3.94 -4.70 -4.23
C ILE A 81 5.46 -4.76 -4.06
N GLU A 82 6.21 -4.80 -5.16
CA GLU A 82 7.68 -4.81 -5.09
C GLU A 82 8.23 -3.55 -4.42
N ASP A 83 7.70 -2.38 -4.78
CA ASP A 83 8.15 -1.11 -4.20
C ASP A 83 7.85 -1.07 -2.71
N PHE A 84 6.65 -1.51 -2.33
CA PHE A 84 6.26 -1.56 -0.92
C PHE A 84 7.17 -2.50 -0.12
N LEU A 85 7.39 -3.72 -0.62
CA LEU A 85 8.22 -4.69 0.08
C LEU A 85 9.67 -4.24 0.17
N ALA A 86 10.17 -3.52 -0.84
CA ALA A 86 11.51 -2.94 -0.79
C ALA A 86 11.62 -1.91 0.34
N ASP A 87 10.59 -1.06 0.50
CA ASP A 87 10.57 -0.08 1.59
C ASP A 87 10.47 -0.77 2.95
N VAL A 88 9.70 -1.88 3.03
CA VAL A 88 9.62 -2.68 4.26
C VAL A 88 11.00 -3.21 4.64
N ARG A 89 11.72 -3.79 3.66
CA ARG A 89 13.06 -4.32 3.92
C ARG A 89 14.01 -3.22 4.40
N ARG A 90 13.97 -2.05 3.77
CA ARG A 90 14.81 -0.92 4.21
C ARG A 90 14.46 -0.46 5.61
N SER A 91 13.17 -0.42 5.92
CA SER A 91 12.70 -0.03 7.26
C SER A 91 13.18 -1.02 8.33
N ARG A 92 13.33 -2.29 7.96
CA ARG A 92 13.80 -3.33 8.87
C ARG A 92 15.32 -3.44 8.92
N GLY A 93 16.04 -2.60 8.18
CA GLY A 93 17.50 -2.68 8.10
C GLY A 93 18.01 -3.81 7.23
N GLU A 94 17.14 -4.38 6.37
CA GLU A 94 17.50 -5.43 5.43
C GLU A 94 17.80 -4.81 4.07
N SER A 95 18.73 -5.35 3.37
CA SER A 95 19.10 -4.87 2.03
C SER A 95 18.53 -5.74 0.93
#